data_05e014807e952ce0c89c854211486386
#
_entry.id   05e014807e952ce0c89c854211486386
#
_cell.length_a   1.000
_cell.length_b   1.000
_cell.length_c   1.000
_cell.angle_alpha   90.00
_cell.angle_beta   90.00
_cell.angle_gamma   90.00
#
_symmetry.space_group_name_H-M   'P 1'
#
loop_
_entity.id
_entity.type
_entity.pdbx_description
1 polymer ?
#
loop_
_entity_poly.entity_id
_entity_poly.type
_entity_poly.pdbx_seq_one_letter_code
_entity_poly.pdbx_strand_id
1 'polypeptide(L)'
;RAPQLLNTVHQFIEDTDLVFLMTGSSVRKLKTGGVNLLGGRALEKKLHPLCYPEIKDRGDYTLERIFKTGLLPEMYLYPEDADEGLAAYEGLYLETEIQLENEVNDLPGFINFLEKAALSNGQQINFSAFASDVGVSRQAIKTWYKILLDTFMVKEIKPYGKTKKRKETSFSRFYFFDVGIARSLAHMTVPTETMTEYGTFFETYIAMELVAYIDYAGIHNTDLTY
;
A
#
# COMPACT_ATOMS: atom_id res chain seq x y z
N ARG A 1 4.30 -1.97 -20.13
CA ARG A 1 4.21 -0.53 -20.41
C ARG A 1 3.91 -0.26 -21.88
N ALA A 2 3.11 -1.11 -22.47
CA ALA A 2 2.60 -0.96 -23.81
C ALA A 2 1.07 -0.88 -23.72
N PRO A 3 0.46 0.32 -23.66
CA PRO A 3 -0.99 0.49 -23.61
C PRO A 3 -1.68 -0.20 -24.79
N GLN A 4 -0.99 -0.23 -25.95
CA GLN A 4 -1.44 -0.92 -27.15
C GLN A 4 -1.61 -2.44 -26.97
N LEU A 5 -0.92 -3.07 -26.01
CA LEU A 5 -1.05 -4.48 -25.70
C LEU A 5 -2.48 -4.84 -25.26
N LEU A 6 -3.15 -3.93 -24.55
CA LEU A 6 -4.54 -4.14 -24.10
C LEU A 6 -5.52 -4.23 -25.27
N ASN A 7 -5.28 -3.48 -26.35
CA ASN A 7 -6.10 -3.59 -27.56
C ASN A 7 -5.90 -4.93 -28.25
N THR A 8 -4.65 -5.42 -28.29
CA THR A 8 -4.33 -6.75 -28.85
C THR A 8 -4.95 -7.86 -28.00
N VAL A 9 -4.85 -7.76 -26.66
CA VAL A 9 -5.49 -8.71 -25.73
C VAL A 9 -7.01 -8.71 -25.92
N HIS A 10 -7.63 -7.53 -26.07
CA HIS A 10 -9.05 -7.40 -26.32
C HIS A 10 -9.48 -8.12 -27.61
N GLN A 11 -8.72 -7.95 -28.69
CA GLN A 11 -8.96 -8.63 -29.96
C GLN A 11 -8.85 -10.16 -29.81
N PHE A 12 -7.81 -10.66 -29.12
CA PHE A 12 -7.68 -12.09 -28.87
C PHE A 12 -8.82 -12.68 -28.02
N ILE A 13 -9.32 -11.93 -27.03
CA ILE A 13 -10.47 -12.35 -26.21
C ILE A 13 -11.74 -12.49 -27.09
N GLU A 14 -11.88 -11.65 -28.13
CA GLU A 14 -13.04 -11.73 -29.04
C GLU A 14 -12.91 -12.83 -30.11
N ASP A 15 -11.69 -13.05 -30.57
CA ASP A 15 -11.43 -13.96 -31.68
C ASP A 15 -11.10 -15.40 -31.24
N THR A 16 -10.85 -15.62 -29.90
CA THR A 16 -10.41 -16.93 -29.39
C THR A 16 -10.95 -17.19 -27.99
N ASP A 17 -10.85 -18.45 -27.52
CA ASP A 17 -11.18 -18.86 -26.14
C ASP A 17 -10.00 -18.70 -25.17
N LEU A 18 -9.02 -17.86 -25.48
CA LEU A 18 -7.85 -17.66 -24.61
C LEU A 18 -8.22 -16.88 -23.36
N VAL A 19 -7.68 -17.32 -22.22
CA VAL A 19 -7.77 -16.63 -20.93
C VAL A 19 -6.47 -15.90 -20.68
N PHE A 20 -6.56 -14.62 -20.37
CA PHE A 20 -5.41 -13.77 -20.08
C PHE A 20 -5.33 -13.44 -18.59
N LEU A 21 -4.17 -13.68 -17.98
CA LEU A 21 -3.80 -13.18 -16.68
C LEU A 21 -2.82 -12.02 -16.86
N MET A 22 -3.23 -10.83 -16.43
CA MET A 22 -2.41 -9.62 -16.51
C MET A 22 -2.13 -9.12 -15.11
N THR A 23 -0.88 -8.78 -14.83
CA THR A 23 -0.45 -8.25 -13.54
C THR A 23 0.16 -6.86 -13.70
N GLY A 24 0.06 -6.04 -12.66
CA GLY A 24 0.65 -4.70 -12.64
C GLY A 24 0.64 -4.10 -11.24
N SER A 25 1.64 -3.29 -10.94
CA SER A 25 1.84 -2.62 -9.65
C SER A 25 0.98 -1.38 -9.45
N SER A 26 0.28 -0.89 -10.49
CA SER A 26 -0.51 0.34 -10.42
C SER A 26 -1.72 0.31 -11.34
N VAL A 27 -2.90 0.52 -10.77
CA VAL A 27 -4.16 0.69 -11.52
C VAL A 27 -4.14 2.00 -12.33
N ARG A 28 -3.43 3.01 -11.86
CA ARG A 28 -3.34 4.31 -12.54
C ARG A 28 -2.72 4.18 -13.93
N LYS A 29 -1.64 3.43 -14.06
CA LYS A 29 -0.97 3.19 -15.35
C LYS A 29 -1.86 2.48 -16.36
N LEU A 30 -2.80 1.70 -15.90
CA LEU A 30 -3.82 1.07 -16.75
C LEU A 30 -4.93 2.07 -17.17
N LYS A 31 -5.23 3.08 -16.32
CA LYS A 31 -6.30 4.07 -16.56
C LYS A 31 -5.86 5.29 -17.37
N THR A 32 -4.59 5.72 -17.27
CA THR A 32 -4.09 6.95 -17.91
C THR A 32 -3.88 6.84 -19.43
N GLY A 33 -3.90 5.67 -20.00
CA GLY A 33 -3.73 5.48 -21.46
C GLY A 33 -4.98 5.70 -22.32
N GLY A 34 -6.12 6.11 -21.75
CA GLY A 34 -7.39 6.23 -22.50
C GLY A 34 -7.90 4.88 -23.02
N VAL A 35 -7.28 3.79 -22.60
CA VAL A 35 -7.62 2.43 -23.01
C VAL A 35 -8.81 1.99 -22.17
N ASN A 36 -9.91 1.71 -22.84
CA ASN A 36 -11.09 1.11 -22.23
C ASN A 36 -10.66 -0.24 -21.64
N LEU A 37 -10.63 -0.34 -20.30
CA LEU A 37 -10.21 -1.54 -19.57
C LEU A 37 -11.09 -2.73 -19.97
N LEU A 38 -10.79 -3.33 -21.15
CA LEU A 38 -11.40 -4.54 -21.70
C LEU A 38 -12.95 -4.56 -21.69
N GLY A 39 -13.59 -3.37 -21.59
CA GLY A 39 -15.03 -3.21 -21.77
C GLY A 39 -15.91 -4.12 -20.89
N GLY A 40 -15.52 -4.36 -19.63
CA GLY A 40 -16.26 -5.26 -18.74
C GLY A 40 -15.90 -6.74 -18.84
N ARG A 41 -14.91 -7.10 -19.68
CA ARG A 41 -14.43 -8.49 -19.88
C ARG A 41 -13.26 -8.88 -18.96
N ALA A 42 -12.83 -7.98 -18.07
CA ALA A 42 -11.78 -8.23 -17.09
C ALA A 42 -12.31 -8.19 -15.67
N LEU A 43 -11.87 -9.12 -14.85
CA LEU A 43 -12.07 -9.12 -13.40
C LEU A 43 -10.81 -8.58 -12.74
N GLU A 44 -10.94 -7.49 -12.01
CA GLU A 44 -9.86 -6.97 -11.18
C GLU A 44 -9.80 -7.75 -9.88
N LYS A 45 -8.61 -8.24 -9.55
CA LYS A 45 -8.29 -8.87 -8.28
C LYS A 45 -7.05 -8.20 -7.69
N LYS A 46 -7.03 -8.00 -6.38
CA LYS A 46 -5.86 -7.50 -5.66
C LYS A 46 -5.17 -8.67 -4.99
N LEU A 47 -3.84 -8.69 -5.08
CA LEU A 47 -3.00 -9.62 -4.36
C LEU A 47 -2.37 -8.87 -3.20
N HIS A 48 -2.69 -9.30 -1.99
CA HIS A 48 -2.12 -8.75 -0.76
C HIS A 48 -0.85 -9.51 -0.36
N PRO A 49 -0.01 -8.97 0.56
CA PRO A 49 1.01 -9.76 1.24
C PRO A 49 0.42 -11.02 1.86
N LEU A 50 1.27 -11.93 2.34
CA LEU A 50 0.83 -13.16 3.00
C LEU A 50 -0.15 -12.85 4.13
N CYS A 51 -1.26 -13.60 4.18
CA CYS A 51 -2.28 -13.45 5.20
C CYS A 51 -2.16 -14.55 6.26
N TYR A 52 -2.72 -14.32 7.45
CA TYR A 52 -2.71 -15.28 8.54
C TYR A 52 -3.09 -16.73 8.14
N PRO A 53 -4.15 -16.98 7.33
CA PRO A 53 -4.46 -18.33 6.88
C PRO A 53 -3.36 -19.03 6.09
N GLU A 54 -2.46 -18.28 5.43
CA GLU A 54 -1.37 -18.82 4.61
C GLU A 54 -0.13 -19.16 5.44
N ILE A 55 0.02 -18.55 6.62
CA ILE A 55 1.22 -18.67 7.45
C ILE A 55 0.98 -19.39 8.79
N LYS A 56 -0.26 -19.49 9.28
CA LYS A 56 -0.61 -20.00 10.63
C LYS A 56 -0.08 -21.42 10.93
N ASP A 57 -0.02 -22.27 9.92
CA ASP A 57 0.35 -23.68 10.06
C ASP A 57 1.85 -23.92 9.82
N ARG A 58 2.65 -22.86 9.60
CA ARG A 58 4.09 -23.00 9.31
C ARG A 58 4.95 -23.31 10.53
N GLY A 59 4.44 -23.14 11.74
CA GLY A 59 5.20 -23.38 12.98
C GLY A 59 6.19 -22.27 13.35
N ASP A 60 6.42 -21.31 12.46
CA ASP A 60 7.32 -20.15 12.65
C ASP A 60 6.56 -18.81 12.77
N TYR A 61 5.24 -18.87 12.92
CA TYR A 61 4.38 -17.70 13.09
C TYR A 61 4.58 -17.06 14.47
N THR A 62 5.12 -15.84 14.49
CA THR A 62 5.18 -14.98 15.67
C THR A 62 4.99 -13.51 15.25
N LEU A 63 4.46 -12.67 16.14
CA LEU A 63 4.33 -11.24 15.86
C LEU A 63 5.69 -10.59 15.69
N GLU A 64 6.69 -11.02 16.46
CA GLU A 64 8.06 -10.52 16.32
C GLU A 64 8.60 -10.75 14.91
N ARG A 65 8.41 -11.97 14.36
CA ARG A 65 8.79 -12.26 12.96
C ARG A 65 8.06 -11.35 11.99
N ILE A 66 6.73 -11.23 12.10
CA ILE A 66 5.92 -10.35 11.24
C ILE A 66 6.41 -8.91 11.32
N PHE A 67 6.69 -8.39 12.51
CA PHE A 67 7.17 -7.03 12.67
C PHE A 67 8.58 -6.82 12.11
N LYS A 68 9.41 -7.87 12.15
CA LYS A 68 10.75 -7.85 11.56
C LYS A 68 10.70 -7.88 10.03
N THR A 69 10.04 -8.87 9.47
CA THR A 69 10.12 -9.20 8.04
C THR A 69 9.03 -8.55 7.20
N GLY A 70 7.90 -8.16 7.81
CA GLY A 70 6.65 -7.98 7.08
C GLY A 70 6.10 -9.32 6.59
N LEU A 71 5.17 -9.22 5.65
CA LEU A 71 4.45 -10.34 5.06
C LEU A 71 4.63 -10.43 3.54
N LEU A 72 5.57 -9.67 2.95
CA LEU A 72 6.00 -9.92 1.60
C LEU A 72 6.65 -11.32 1.53
N PRO A 73 6.26 -12.20 0.58
CA PRO A 73 6.64 -13.60 0.60
C PRO A 73 8.14 -13.84 0.74
N GLU A 74 8.97 -13.12 -0.01
CA GLU A 74 10.42 -13.29 0.01
C GLU A 74 11.01 -12.96 1.39
N MET A 75 10.65 -11.81 1.97
CA MET A 75 11.13 -11.36 3.27
C MET A 75 10.65 -12.26 4.41
N TYR A 76 9.39 -12.72 4.34
CA TYR A 76 8.83 -13.62 5.34
C TYR A 76 9.45 -15.01 5.29
N LEU A 77 9.74 -15.53 4.09
CA LEU A 77 10.32 -16.87 3.92
C LEU A 77 11.82 -16.92 4.25
N TYR A 78 12.54 -15.82 4.03
CA TYR A 78 13.99 -15.70 4.26
C TYR A 78 14.27 -14.56 5.25
N PRO A 79 13.96 -14.76 6.56
CA PRO A 79 14.00 -13.69 7.57
C PRO A 79 15.41 -13.20 7.91
N GLU A 80 16.45 -13.96 7.56
CA GLU A 80 17.85 -13.58 7.68
C GLU A 80 18.21 -12.42 6.77
N ASP A 81 17.66 -12.38 5.56
CA ASP A 81 17.93 -11.37 4.53
C ASP A 81 16.84 -10.28 4.47
N ALA A 82 15.87 -10.31 5.41
CA ALA A 82 14.68 -9.44 5.34
C ALA A 82 15.00 -7.94 5.34
N ASP A 83 15.96 -7.49 6.14
CA ASP A 83 16.32 -6.07 6.20
C ASP A 83 16.94 -5.58 4.89
N GLU A 84 17.80 -6.41 4.26
CA GLU A 84 18.37 -6.11 2.94
C GLU A 84 17.29 -6.15 1.84
N GLY A 85 16.41 -7.15 1.88
CA GLY A 85 15.28 -7.28 0.96
C GLY A 85 14.30 -6.12 1.03
N LEU A 86 13.96 -5.65 2.24
CA LEU A 86 13.10 -4.48 2.47
C LEU A 86 13.76 -3.21 1.91
N ALA A 87 15.04 -2.98 2.18
CA ALA A 87 15.77 -1.83 1.65
C ALA A 87 15.87 -1.86 0.11
N ALA A 88 16.09 -3.03 -0.48
CA ALA A 88 16.08 -3.22 -1.93
C ALA A 88 14.70 -2.93 -2.54
N TYR A 89 13.62 -3.37 -1.88
CA TYR A 89 12.25 -3.06 -2.30
C TYR A 89 11.98 -1.54 -2.30
N GLU A 90 12.41 -0.82 -1.26
CA GLU A 90 12.28 0.63 -1.18
C GLU A 90 13.02 1.34 -2.31
N GLY A 91 14.28 0.96 -2.57
CA GLY A 91 15.07 1.49 -3.67
C GLY A 91 14.39 1.27 -5.02
N LEU A 92 13.92 0.05 -5.28
CA LEU A 92 13.21 -0.30 -6.51
C LEU A 92 11.90 0.49 -6.65
N TYR A 93 11.14 0.68 -5.55
CA TYR A 93 9.92 1.48 -5.56
C TYR A 93 10.21 2.94 -5.94
N LEU A 94 11.22 3.55 -5.32
CA LEU A 94 11.63 4.91 -5.65
C LEU A 94 12.05 5.07 -7.11
N GLU A 95 12.80 4.11 -7.64
CA GLU A 95 13.26 4.14 -9.04
C GLU A 95 12.12 3.89 -10.04
N THR A 96 11.29 2.88 -9.80
CA THR A 96 10.35 2.40 -10.82
C THR A 96 8.98 3.07 -10.75
N GLU A 97 8.51 3.41 -9.56
CA GLU A 97 7.18 3.96 -9.39
C GLU A 97 7.20 5.48 -9.26
N ILE A 98 8.18 6.04 -8.56
CA ILE A 98 8.22 7.47 -8.25
C ILE A 98 8.93 8.28 -9.35
N GLN A 99 10.10 7.85 -9.84
CA GLN A 99 10.82 8.58 -10.90
C GLN A 99 10.05 8.56 -12.24
N LEU A 100 9.26 7.51 -12.47
CA LEU A 100 8.41 7.41 -13.67
C LEU A 100 7.09 8.21 -13.55
N GLU A 101 6.71 8.62 -12.35
CA GLU A 101 5.63 9.55 -12.12
C GLU A 101 6.20 10.97 -12.19
N ASN A 102 6.05 11.66 -13.33
CA ASN A 102 6.47 13.07 -13.51
C ASN A 102 5.83 14.05 -12.50
N GLU A 103 5.17 13.57 -11.47
CA GLU A 103 4.50 14.36 -10.43
C GLU A 103 5.39 14.62 -9.21
N VAL A 104 6.56 13.95 -9.10
CA VAL A 104 7.53 14.19 -8.02
C VAL A 104 8.74 14.93 -8.61
N ASN A 105 8.72 16.26 -8.53
CA ASN A 105 9.82 17.12 -8.95
C ASN A 105 10.90 17.31 -7.87
N ASP A 106 10.60 16.94 -6.62
CA ASP A 106 11.47 17.05 -5.45
C ASP A 106 11.64 15.65 -4.83
N LEU A 107 12.59 14.89 -5.36
CA LEU A 107 12.87 13.53 -4.86
C LEU A 107 13.41 13.53 -3.42
N PRO A 108 14.35 14.42 -3.01
CA PRO A 108 14.77 14.47 -1.61
C PRO A 108 13.63 14.79 -0.65
N GLY A 109 12.76 15.75 -0.99
CA GLY A 109 11.57 16.08 -0.20
C GLY A 109 10.59 14.90 -0.13
N PHE A 110 10.44 14.14 -1.22
CA PHE A 110 9.60 12.95 -1.24
C PHE A 110 10.16 11.83 -0.34
N ILE A 111 11.47 11.61 -0.32
CA ILE A 111 12.12 10.63 0.58
C ILE A 111 11.88 11.02 2.04
N ASN A 112 12.10 12.29 2.41
CA ASN A 112 11.80 12.78 3.76
C ASN A 112 10.30 12.63 4.11
N PHE A 113 9.41 12.86 3.14
CA PHE A 113 7.97 12.62 3.31
C PHE A 113 7.68 11.14 3.58
N LEU A 114 8.30 10.20 2.85
CA LEU A 114 8.09 8.76 3.03
C LEU A 114 8.48 8.30 4.43
N GLU A 115 9.64 8.73 4.93
CA GLU A 115 10.09 8.43 6.29
C GLU A 115 9.08 8.95 7.33
N LYS A 116 8.67 10.22 7.22
CA LYS A 116 7.69 10.81 8.13
C LYS A 116 6.30 10.19 8.01
N ALA A 117 5.89 9.78 6.81
CA ALA A 117 4.64 9.04 6.60
C ALA A 117 4.68 7.67 7.28
N ALA A 118 5.83 6.99 7.22
CA ALA A 118 6.04 5.71 7.89
C ALA A 118 6.06 5.84 9.41
N LEU A 119 6.70 6.88 9.95
CA LEU A 119 6.65 7.23 11.39
C LEU A 119 5.23 7.58 11.87
N SER A 120 4.39 8.10 10.97
CA SER A 120 2.98 8.43 11.25
C SER A 120 2.00 7.33 10.85
N ASN A 121 2.49 6.12 10.58
CA ASN A 121 1.68 4.99 10.15
C ASN A 121 0.54 4.72 11.14
N GLY A 122 -0.69 4.56 10.64
CA GLY A 122 -1.88 4.35 11.46
C GLY A 122 -2.39 5.59 12.22
N GLN A 123 -1.71 6.72 12.15
CA GLN A 123 -2.14 7.95 12.82
C GLN A 123 -3.09 8.78 11.94
N GLN A 124 -3.85 9.67 12.58
CA GLN A 124 -4.66 10.66 11.88
C GLN A 124 -3.79 11.75 11.26
N ILE A 125 -3.89 11.97 9.97
CA ILE A 125 -3.03 12.91 9.25
C ILE A 125 -3.75 14.24 8.97
N ASN A 126 -3.28 15.30 9.65
CA ASN A 126 -3.58 16.66 9.28
C ASN A 126 -2.58 17.14 8.23
N PHE A 127 -2.98 17.22 6.96
CA PHE A 127 -2.08 17.59 5.87
C PHE A 127 -1.40 18.95 6.01
N SER A 128 -1.99 19.90 6.74
CA SER A 128 -1.36 21.22 6.94
C SER A 128 -0.24 21.15 7.97
N ALA A 129 -0.46 20.47 9.10
CA ALA A 129 0.58 20.23 10.10
C ALA A 129 1.70 19.37 9.51
N PHE A 130 1.34 18.29 8.84
CA PHE A 130 2.30 17.38 8.21
C PHE A 130 3.17 18.08 7.15
N ALA A 131 2.60 18.98 6.36
CA ALA A 131 3.33 19.78 5.39
C ALA A 131 4.36 20.71 6.04
N SER A 132 4.02 21.30 7.18
CA SER A 132 4.96 22.10 7.98
C SER A 132 6.13 21.25 8.50
N ASP A 133 5.84 20.03 8.97
CA ASP A 133 6.86 19.12 9.53
C ASP A 133 7.82 18.57 8.46
N VAL A 134 7.31 18.36 7.24
CA VAL A 134 8.14 17.93 6.09
C VAL A 134 8.88 19.10 5.44
N GLY A 135 8.38 20.33 5.61
CA GLY A 135 8.96 21.54 4.99
C GLY A 135 8.52 21.78 3.56
N VAL A 136 7.32 21.31 3.17
CA VAL A 136 6.78 21.43 1.81
C VAL A 136 5.36 22.00 1.80
N SER A 137 4.80 22.25 0.62
CA SER A 137 3.42 22.74 0.52
C SER A 137 2.41 21.64 0.90
N ARG A 138 1.26 22.07 1.45
CA ARG A 138 0.12 21.16 1.69
C ARG A 138 -0.33 20.44 0.42
N GLN A 139 -0.21 21.10 -0.74
CA GLN A 139 -0.58 20.49 -2.01
C GLN A 139 0.38 19.37 -2.40
N ALA A 140 1.68 19.53 -2.16
CA ALA A 140 2.67 18.47 -2.37
C ALA A 140 2.33 17.22 -1.51
N ILE A 141 2.04 17.40 -0.22
CA ILE A 141 1.64 16.28 0.67
C ILE A 141 0.40 15.55 0.14
N LYS A 142 -0.63 16.28 -0.31
CA LYS A 142 -1.82 15.65 -0.90
C LYS A 142 -1.50 14.85 -2.15
N THR A 143 -0.67 15.40 -3.03
CA THR A 143 -0.23 14.72 -4.26
C THR A 143 0.58 13.48 -3.92
N TRP A 144 1.49 13.56 -2.95
CA TRP A 144 2.34 12.45 -2.55
C TRP A 144 1.56 11.32 -1.86
N TYR A 145 0.63 11.63 -0.96
CA TYR A 145 -0.28 10.61 -0.42
C TYR A 145 -1.15 9.98 -1.51
N LYS A 146 -1.57 10.76 -2.51
CA LYS A 146 -2.30 10.20 -3.65
C LYS A 146 -1.44 9.22 -4.46
N ILE A 147 -0.16 9.51 -4.66
CA ILE A 147 0.77 8.57 -5.30
C ILE A 147 0.85 7.28 -4.48
N LEU A 148 1.04 7.36 -3.15
CA LEU A 148 1.08 6.17 -2.30
C LEU A 148 -0.21 5.34 -2.36
N LEU A 149 -1.37 5.97 -2.47
CA LEU A 149 -2.66 5.30 -2.65
C LEU A 149 -2.77 4.64 -4.04
N ASP A 150 -2.37 5.35 -5.09
CA ASP A 150 -2.47 4.90 -6.48
C ASP A 150 -1.48 3.74 -6.78
N THR A 151 -0.39 3.64 -6.02
CA THR A 151 0.62 2.57 -6.08
C THR A 151 0.42 1.48 -5.02
N PHE A 152 -0.66 1.53 -4.26
CA PHE A 152 -1.00 0.59 -3.18
C PHE A 152 0.02 0.52 -2.03
N MET A 153 0.92 1.49 -1.92
CA MET A 153 1.85 1.58 -0.78
C MET A 153 1.14 1.86 0.54
N VAL A 154 0.02 2.60 0.48
CA VAL A 154 -0.80 2.83 1.66
C VAL A 154 -2.28 2.58 1.40
N LYS A 155 -3.00 2.25 2.45
CA LYS A 155 -4.47 2.19 2.50
C LYS A 155 -4.98 3.33 3.35
N GLU A 156 -5.92 4.12 2.82
CA GLU A 156 -6.67 5.10 3.60
C GLU A 156 -7.84 4.42 4.31
N ILE A 157 -7.92 4.59 5.63
CA ILE A 157 -9.05 4.19 6.46
C ILE A 157 -9.72 5.45 6.99
N LYS A 158 -11.00 5.62 6.66
CA LYS A 158 -11.79 6.81 6.99
C LYS A 158 -12.46 6.66 8.35
N PRO A 159 -12.71 7.78 9.05
CA PRO A 159 -13.47 7.73 10.29
C PRO A 159 -14.91 7.25 10.04
N TYR A 160 -15.43 6.44 10.95
CA TYR A 160 -16.84 6.06 10.94
C TYR A 160 -17.73 7.30 11.20
N GLY A 161 -18.62 7.59 10.30
CA GLY A 161 -19.53 8.74 10.41
C GLY A 161 -20.93 8.42 9.92
N LYS A 162 -21.93 8.54 10.81
CA LYS A 162 -23.36 8.38 10.48
C LYS A 162 -23.91 9.51 9.61
N THR A 163 -23.26 10.69 9.56
CA THR A 163 -23.73 11.85 8.80
C THR A 163 -22.57 12.52 8.03
N LYS A 164 -22.88 13.03 6.83
CA LYS A 164 -21.89 13.75 5.99
C LYS A 164 -21.21 14.93 6.72
N LYS A 165 -21.92 15.66 7.58
CA LYS A 165 -21.40 16.80 8.35
C LYS A 165 -20.29 16.42 9.36
N ARG A 166 -20.31 15.21 9.94
CA ARG A 166 -19.25 14.75 10.87
C ARG A 166 -17.98 14.30 10.15
N LYS A 167 -18.04 13.97 8.85
CA LYS A 167 -16.87 13.58 8.06
C LYS A 167 -15.91 14.74 7.78
N GLU A 168 -16.38 15.99 7.85
CA GLU A 168 -15.56 17.16 7.48
C GLU A 168 -14.52 17.57 8.55
N THR A 169 -14.70 17.12 9.80
CA THR A 169 -13.82 17.46 10.93
C THR A 169 -12.87 16.33 11.36
N SER A 170 -13.00 15.15 10.78
CA SER A 170 -12.20 13.97 11.15
C SER A 170 -11.18 13.68 10.07
N PHE A 171 -9.94 13.43 10.47
CA PHE A 171 -8.84 13.12 9.55
C PHE A 171 -8.78 11.62 9.28
N SER A 172 -8.47 11.22 8.04
CA SER A 172 -8.21 9.83 7.70
C SER A 172 -6.92 9.32 8.36
N ARG A 173 -6.88 8.01 8.55
CA ARG A 173 -5.65 7.29 8.91
C ARG A 173 -5.11 6.62 7.65
N PHE A 174 -3.77 6.57 7.55
CA PHE A 174 -3.09 5.90 6.45
C PHE A 174 -2.22 4.79 7.01
N TYR A 175 -2.39 3.59 6.48
CA TYR A 175 -1.62 2.41 6.86
C TYR A 175 -0.80 1.95 5.66
N PHE A 176 0.49 1.73 5.85
CA PHE A 176 1.29 1.04 4.85
C PHE A 176 0.75 -0.36 4.65
N PHE A 177 0.84 -0.85 3.43
CA PHE A 177 0.29 -2.16 3.04
C PHE A 177 0.99 -3.34 3.72
N ASP A 178 2.19 -3.10 4.28
CA ASP A 178 3.00 -4.09 4.97
C ASP A 178 3.72 -3.44 6.15
N VAL A 179 3.76 -4.14 7.29
CA VAL A 179 4.35 -3.63 8.52
C VAL A 179 5.87 -3.61 8.49
N GLY A 180 6.51 -4.55 7.77
CA GLY A 180 7.96 -4.59 7.56
C GLY A 180 8.42 -3.40 6.72
N ILE A 181 7.69 -3.08 5.65
CA ILE A 181 7.94 -1.89 4.83
C ILE A 181 7.78 -0.61 5.66
N ALA A 182 6.72 -0.49 6.47
CA ALA A 182 6.54 0.66 7.35
C ALA A 182 7.70 0.81 8.34
N ARG A 183 8.17 -0.30 8.93
CA ARG A 183 9.32 -0.33 9.84
C ARG A 183 10.60 0.14 9.15
N SER A 184 10.88 -0.41 7.99
CA SER A 184 12.09 -0.13 7.23
C SER A 184 12.15 1.33 6.80
N LEU A 185 11.10 1.86 6.17
CA LEU A 185 10.98 3.27 5.78
C LEU A 185 11.08 4.25 6.96
N ALA A 186 10.62 3.85 8.16
CA ALA A 186 10.74 4.65 9.38
C ALA A 186 12.11 4.49 10.07
N HIS A 187 13.02 3.66 9.53
CA HIS A 187 14.31 3.31 10.13
C HIS A 187 14.20 2.83 11.58
N MET A 188 13.13 2.12 11.91
CA MET A 188 12.84 1.65 13.27
C MET A 188 13.41 0.24 13.50
N THR A 189 13.78 -0.01 14.76
CA THR A 189 14.03 -1.38 15.23
C THR A 189 12.72 -2.15 15.38
N VAL A 190 12.82 -3.48 15.46
CA VAL A 190 11.65 -4.33 15.74
C VAL A 190 11.10 -3.97 17.13
N PRO A 191 9.83 -3.55 17.24
CA PRO A 191 9.29 -3.15 18.53
C PRO A 191 9.03 -4.38 19.43
N THR A 192 9.36 -4.23 20.71
CA THR A 192 9.02 -5.20 21.75
C THR A 192 7.71 -4.81 22.44
N GLU A 193 7.08 -5.75 23.13
CA GLU A 193 5.80 -5.55 23.82
C GLU A 193 5.77 -4.36 24.82
N THR A 194 6.94 -3.94 25.30
CA THR A 194 7.08 -2.80 26.20
C THR A 194 7.13 -1.45 25.50
N MET A 195 7.27 -1.42 24.18
CA MET A 195 7.36 -0.20 23.38
C MET A 195 5.96 0.25 22.93
N THR A 196 5.76 1.56 22.86
CA THR A 196 4.49 2.16 22.40
C THR A 196 4.18 1.77 20.95
N GLU A 197 5.21 1.64 20.14
CA GLU A 197 5.15 1.31 18.72
C GLU A 197 4.60 -0.10 18.46
N TYR A 198 4.73 -1.02 19.44
CA TYR A 198 4.19 -2.39 19.32
C TYR A 198 2.70 -2.39 19.03
N GLY A 199 1.94 -1.53 19.72
CA GLY A 199 0.50 -1.37 19.47
C GLY A 199 0.19 -0.88 18.06
N THR A 200 0.97 0.07 17.54
CA THR A 200 0.82 0.59 16.18
C THR A 200 1.14 -0.47 15.11
N PHE A 201 2.18 -1.26 15.32
CA PHE A 201 2.54 -2.37 14.44
C PHE A 201 1.47 -3.44 14.43
N PHE A 202 0.96 -3.82 15.61
CA PHE A 202 -0.13 -4.78 15.73
C PHE A 202 -1.41 -4.27 15.07
N GLU A 203 -1.78 -3.00 15.29
CA GLU A 203 -2.95 -2.38 14.63
C GLU A 203 -2.80 -2.38 13.11
N THR A 204 -1.60 -2.08 12.60
CA THR A 204 -1.31 -2.10 11.15
C THR A 204 -1.47 -3.49 10.58
N TYR A 205 -0.90 -4.50 11.22
CA TYR A 205 -1.03 -5.90 10.83
C TYR A 205 -2.51 -6.31 10.75
N ILE A 206 -3.28 -6.08 11.82
CA ILE A 206 -4.71 -6.41 11.85
C ILE A 206 -5.51 -5.62 10.81
N ALA A 207 -5.22 -4.34 10.61
CA ALA A 207 -5.90 -3.54 9.61
C ALA A 207 -5.69 -4.09 8.19
N MET A 208 -4.47 -4.53 7.87
CA MET A 208 -4.16 -5.11 6.56
C MET A 208 -4.76 -6.51 6.39
N GLU A 209 -4.79 -7.35 7.43
CA GLU A 209 -5.52 -8.62 7.42
C GLU A 209 -7.01 -8.42 7.12
N LEU A 210 -7.65 -7.43 7.74
CA LEU A 210 -9.06 -7.12 7.49
C LEU A 210 -9.29 -6.61 6.06
N VAL A 211 -8.38 -5.78 5.52
CA VAL A 211 -8.45 -5.32 4.13
C VAL A 211 -8.33 -6.49 3.16
N ALA A 212 -7.37 -7.39 3.38
CA ALA A 212 -7.18 -8.58 2.57
C ALA A 212 -8.40 -9.51 2.65
N TYR A 213 -8.95 -9.72 3.86
CA TYR A 213 -10.16 -10.51 4.06
C TYR A 213 -11.36 -9.95 3.26
N ILE A 214 -11.60 -8.64 3.31
CA ILE A 214 -12.69 -7.99 2.57
C ILE A 214 -12.51 -8.21 1.06
N ASP A 215 -11.30 -8.00 0.53
CA ASP A 215 -11.02 -8.14 -0.89
C ASP A 215 -11.12 -9.62 -1.36
N TYR A 216 -10.58 -10.57 -0.59
CA TYR A 216 -10.59 -12.00 -0.94
C TYR A 216 -11.96 -12.66 -0.77
N ALA A 217 -12.71 -12.25 0.26
CA ALA A 217 -14.09 -12.72 0.45
C ALA A 217 -15.09 -12.11 -0.56
N GLY A 218 -14.65 -11.15 -1.39
CA GLY A 218 -15.51 -10.47 -2.36
C GLY A 218 -16.63 -9.67 -1.71
N ILE A 219 -16.37 -9.10 -0.52
CA ILE A 219 -17.34 -8.29 0.20
C ILE A 219 -17.39 -6.91 -0.47
N HIS A 220 -18.34 -6.74 -1.38
CA HIS A 220 -18.52 -5.49 -2.11
C HIS A 220 -19.26 -4.44 -1.28
N ASN A 221 -18.98 -3.16 -1.57
CA ASN A 221 -19.58 -1.99 -0.92
C ASN A 221 -19.32 -1.88 0.60
N THR A 222 -18.26 -2.50 1.08
CA THR A 222 -17.83 -2.41 2.47
C THR A 222 -16.44 -1.79 2.53
N ASP A 223 -16.33 -0.66 3.24
CA ASP A 223 -15.05 -0.03 3.55
C ASP A 223 -14.74 -0.22 5.02
N LEU A 224 -13.47 -0.52 5.33
CA LEU A 224 -12.99 -0.48 6.71
C LEU A 224 -13.02 0.95 7.20
N THR A 225 -13.55 1.17 8.40
CA THR A 225 -13.61 2.49 9.07
C THR A 225 -13.12 2.34 10.50
N TYR A 226 -12.62 3.42 11.10
CA TYR A 226 -12.19 3.44 12.50
C TYR A 226 -13.08 4.34 13.36
#